data_ef899ce8e710b4b662ce4201f7ff2298
#
_entry.id   ef899ce8e710b4b662ce4201f7ff2298
#
_cell.length_a   1.000
_cell.length_b   1.000
_cell.length_c   1.000
_cell.angle_alpha   90.00
_cell.angle_beta   90.00
_cell.angle_gamma   90.00
#
_symmetry.space_group_name_H-M   'P 1'
#
loop_
_entity.id
_entity.type
_entity.pdbx_description
1 polymer ?
#
loop_
_entity_poly.entity_id
_entity_poly.type
_entity_poly.pdbx_seq_one_letter_code
_entity_poly.pdbx_strand_id
1 'polypeptide(L)'
;MKINEVEALVGITRKNIRFYEAEGLLSPRRNSQNGYRDYGETEVEVLRRIKLLRKLGLPLEEIRQMQHGAYTVGDGMRRHLVSLERERQNLEAAIRFC
;
A
#
# COMPACT_ATOMS: atom_id res chain seq x y z
N MET A 1 16.10 11.53 2.36
CA MET A 1 15.86 11.11 3.76
C MET A 1 16.36 9.70 4.00
N LYS A 2 16.85 9.45 5.19
CA LYS A 2 17.21 8.09 5.62
C LYS A 2 15.96 7.32 6.07
N ILE A 3 16.06 5.99 6.09
CA ILE A 3 14.90 5.13 6.42
C ILE A 3 14.30 5.42 7.79
N ASN A 4 15.13 5.73 8.80
CA ASN A 4 14.62 6.06 10.13
C ASN A 4 13.82 7.36 10.16
N GLU A 5 14.19 8.33 9.34
CA GLU A 5 13.42 9.57 9.19
C GLU A 5 12.08 9.32 8.51
N VAL A 6 12.07 8.48 7.47
CA VAL A 6 10.84 8.09 6.76
C VAL A 6 9.93 7.30 7.68
N GLU A 7 10.47 6.38 8.46
CA GLU A 7 9.73 5.60 9.44
C GLU A 7 8.96 6.50 10.40
N ALA A 8 9.64 7.51 10.94
CA ALA A 8 9.01 8.46 11.84
C ALA A 8 7.96 9.33 11.14
N LEU A 9 8.22 9.73 9.90
CA LEU A 9 7.34 10.62 9.15
C LEU A 9 6.04 9.95 8.70
N VAL A 10 6.13 8.74 8.16
CA VAL A 10 4.96 8.05 7.58
C VAL A 10 4.29 7.10 8.54
N GLY A 11 4.93 6.74 9.63
CA GLY A 11 4.37 5.79 10.59
C GLY A 11 4.31 4.36 10.08
N ILE A 12 5.27 3.96 9.25
CA ILE A 12 5.44 2.60 8.76
C ILE A 12 6.80 2.11 9.28
N THR A 13 6.85 0.88 9.82
CA THR A 13 8.12 0.34 10.33
C THR A 13 9.13 0.16 9.19
N ARG A 14 10.42 0.26 9.51
CA ARG A 14 11.47 0.03 8.50
C ARG A 14 11.38 -1.36 7.89
N LYS A 15 10.94 -2.34 8.66
CA LYS A 15 10.71 -3.70 8.16
C LYS A 15 9.70 -3.70 7.04
N ASN A 16 8.58 -3.01 7.21
CA ASN A 16 7.53 -2.91 6.19
C ASN A 16 7.96 -2.05 5.01
N ILE A 17 8.69 -0.98 5.25
CA ILE A 17 9.24 -0.14 4.17
C ILE A 17 10.15 -0.99 3.26
N ARG A 18 11.03 -1.78 3.84
CA ARG A 18 11.90 -2.69 3.09
C ARG A 18 11.12 -3.79 2.37
N PHE A 19 10.06 -4.28 3.01
CA PHE A 19 9.17 -5.25 2.38
C PHE A 19 8.51 -4.67 1.13
N TYR A 20 7.98 -3.46 1.20
CA TYR A 20 7.36 -2.80 0.03
C TYR A 20 8.38 -2.53 -1.08
N GLU A 21 9.61 -2.18 -0.73
CA GLU A 21 10.69 -2.04 -1.70
C GLU A 21 10.99 -3.38 -2.38
N ALA A 22 11.11 -4.45 -1.62
CA ALA A 22 11.35 -5.80 -2.15
C ALA A 22 10.22 -6.27 -3.06
N GLU A 23 8.98 -5.86 -2.78
CA GLU A 23 7.82 -6.16 -3.61
C GLU A 23 7.72 -5.24 -4.85
N GLY A 24 8.67 -4.34 -5.03
CA GLY A 24 8.70 -3.47 -6.21
C GLY A 24 7.77 -2.27 -6.15
N LEU A 25 7.25 -1.93 -4.98
CA LEU A 25 6.31 -0.81 -4.83
C LEU A 25 7.00 0.53 -4.70
N LEU A 26 8.25 0.56 -4.31
CA LEU A 26 9.06 1.77 -4.30
C LEU A 26 10.51 1.45 -4.63
N SER A 27 11.23 2.44 -5.15
CA SER A 27 12.61 2.29 -5.60
C SER A 27 13.41 3.51 -5.18
N PRO A 28 13.83 3.60 -3.91
CA PRO A 28 14.62 4.72 -3.43
C PRO A 28 15.97 4.74 -4.11
N ARG A 29 16.51 5.93 -4.33
CA ARG A 29 17.84 6.10 -4.87
C ARG A 29 18.86 5.68 -3.82
N ARG A 30 19.99 5.14 -4.28
CA ARG A 30 21.13 4.88 -3.41
C ARG A 30 22.08 6.06 -3.49
N ASN A 31 22.56 6.49 -2.32
CA ASN A 31 23.59 7.51 -2.25
C ASN A 31 24.89 6.93 -2.81
N SER A 32 25.48 7.61 -3.80
CA SER A 32 26.69 7.14 -4.48
C SER A 32 27.91 7.16 -3.58
N GLN A 33 27.92 7.95 -2.51
CA GLN A 33 29.07 8.09 -1.60
C GLN A 33 29.09 7.02 -0.51
N ASN A 34 27.93 6.64 0.04
CA ASN A 34 27.86 5.73 1.18
C ASN A 34 27.01 4.47 0.93
N GLY A 35 26.37 4.36 -0.23
CA GLY A 35 25.54 3.20 -0.59
C GLY A 35 24.22 3.09 0.16
N TYR A 36 23.90 4.00 1.06
CA TYR A 36 22.63 3.98 1.77
C TYR A 36 21.49 4.45 0.86
N ARG A 37 20.27 3.97 1.16
CA ARG A 37 19.07 4.41 0.45
C ARG A 37 18.73 5.84 0.81
N ASP A 38 18.38 6.61 -0.21
CA ASP A 38 17.93 7.99 -0.04
C ASP A 38 16.46 8.07 -0.49
N TYR A 39 15.56 8.27 0.47
CA TYR A 39 14.12 8.35 0.24
C TYR A 39 13.74 9.81 -0.03
N GLY A 40 13.10 10.05 -1.17
CA GLY A 40 12.60 11.36 -1.55
C GLY A 40 11.10 11.52 -1.32
N GLU A 41 10.55 12.65 -1.76
CA GLU A 41 9.12 12.93 -1.64
C GLU A 41 8.26 11.90 -2.36
N THR A 42 8.73 11.40 -3.50
CA THR A 42 8.00 10.36 -4.27
C THR A 42 7.81 9.10 -3.43
N GLU A 43 8.87 8.65 -2.76
CA GLU A 43 8.81 7.46 -1.91
C GLU A 43 7.89 7.70 -0.71
N VAL A 44 7.95 8.89 -0.12
CA VAL A 44 7.08 9.25 1.01
C VAL A 44 5.61 9.23 0.60
N GLU A 45 5.28 9.80 -0.55
CA GLU A 45 3.91 9.80 -1.08
C GLU A 45 3.41 8.39 -1.38
N VAL A 46 4.24 7.56 -1.98
CA VAL A 46 3.91 6.15 -2.26
C VAL A 46 3.62 5.41 -0.96
N LEU A 47 4.47 5.58 0.04
CA LEU A 47 4.29 4.93 1.34
C LEU A 47 3.02 5.39 2.06
N ARG A 48 2.70 6.68 2.00
CA ARG A 48 1.46 7.21 2.57
C ARG A 48 0.23 6.62 1.88
N ARG A 49 0.28 6.49 0.56
CA ARG A 49 -0.80 5.88 -0.23
C ARG A 49 -0.97 4.41 0.13
N ILE A 50 0.13 3.67 0.20
CA ILE A 50 0.09 2.26 0.59
C ILE A 50 -0.52 2.12 1.99
N LYS A 51 -0.08 2.92 2.94
CA LYS A 51 -0.60 2.89 4.30
C LYS A 51 -2.12 3.11 4.33
N LEU A 52 -2.60 4.13 3.62
CA LEU A 52 -4.02 4.44 3.56
C LEU A 52 -4.82 3.30 2.92
N LEU A 53 -4.39 2.80 1.77
CA LEU A 53 -5.10 1.76 1.04
C LEU A 53 -5.11 0.44 1.82
N ARG A 54 -4.01 0.10 2.48
CA ARG A 54 -3.94 -1.08 3.35
C ARG A 54 -4.88 -0.95 4.54
N LYS A 55 -4.95 0.24 5.13
CA LYS A 55 -5.87 0.52 6.24
C LYS A 55 -7.33 0.38 5.83
N LEU A 56 -7.64 0.68 4.56
CA LEU A 56 -8.98 0.49 3.99
C LEU A 56 -9.25 -0.97 3.59
N GLY A 57 -8.27 -1.84 3.73
CA GLY A 57 -8.42 -3.27 3.49
C GLY A 57 -8.07 -3.74 2.09
N LEU A 58 -7.48 -2.88 1.24
CA LEU A 58 -7.08 -3.31 -0.10
C LEU A 58 -5.91 -4.29 -0.03
N PRO A 59 -5.96 -5.41 -0.77
CA PRO A 59 -4.84 -6.33 -0.89
C PRO A 59 -3.64 -5.66 -1.57
N LEU A 60 -2.43 -6.08 -1.21
CA LEU A 60 -1.20 -5.52 -1.76
C LEU A 60 -1.13 -5.65 -3.28
N GLU A 61 -1.64 -6.75 -3.82
CA GLU A 61 -1.66 -6.98 -5.27
C GLU A 61 -2.50 -5.95 -6.01
N GLU A 62 -3.63 -5.53 -5.46
CA GLU A 62 -4.44 -4.48 -6.06
C GLU A 62 -3.73 -3.13 -6.01
N ILE A 63 -3.03 -2.83 -4.92
CA ILE A 63 -2.22 -1.62 -4.80
C ILE A 63 -1.12 -1.61 -5.86
N ARG A 64 -0.47 -2.76 -6.08
CA ARG A 64 0.55 -2.92 -7.11
C ARG A 64 -0.01 -2.63 -8.50
N GLN A 65 -1.19 -3.18 -8.83
CA GLN A 65 -1.83 -2.94 -10.12
C GLN A 65 -2.19 -1.49 -10.34
N MET A 66 -2.72 -0.80 -9.32
CA MET A 66 -2.99 0.63 -9.39
C MET A 66 -1.72 1.44 -9.65
N GLN A 67 -0.63 1.07 -8.98
CA GLN A 67 0.65 1.75 -9.13
C GLN A 67 1.25 1.57 -10.53
N HIS A 68 1.03 0.40 -11.14
CA HIS A 68 1.50 0.11 -12.49
C HIS A 68 0.52 0.59 -13.57
N GLY A 69 -0.52 1.31 -13.21
CA GLY A 69 -1.44 1.92 -14.16
C GLY A 69 -2.46 0.99 -14.78
N ALA A 70 -2.63 -0.22 -14.24
CA ALA A 70 -3.64 -1.17 -14.73
C ALA A 70 -5.05 -0.62 -14.57
N TYR A 71 -5.29 0.14 -13.51
CA TYR A 71 -6.53 0.89 -13.29
C TYR A 71 -6.27 2.01 -12.28
N THR A 72 -7.18 2.99 -12.22
CA THR A 72 -7.03 4.14 -11.32
C THR A 72 -7.30 3.75 -9.86
N VAL A 73 -6.88 4.60 -8.93
CA VAL A 73 -7.20 4.43 -7.51
C VAL A 73 -8.72 4.41 -7.31
N GLY A 74 -9.46 5.28 -8.01
CA GLY A 74 -10.93 5.30 -7.95
C GLY A 74 -11.55 4.00 -8.40
N ASP A 75 -11.05 3.40 -9.48
CA ASP A 75 -11.53 2.09 -9.96
C ASP A 75 -11.22 0.99 -8.96
N GLY A 76 -10.03 1.00 -8.38
CA GLY A 76 -9.64 0.04 -7.34
C GLY A 76 -10.55 0.14 -6.11
N MET A 77 -10.86 1.35 -5.68
CA MET A 77 -11.77 1.59 -4.55
C MET A 77 -13.18 1.10 -4.86
N ARG A 78 -13.69 1.34 -6.07
CA ARG A 78 -15.02 0.84 -6.48
C ARG A 78 -15.08 -0.68 -6.45
N ARG A 79 -14.05 -1.36 -6.95
CA ARG A 79 -13.96 -2.83 -6.90
C ARG A 79 -13.97 -3.35 -5.47
N HIS A 80 -13.24 -2.67 -4.60
CA HIS A 80 -13.17 -3.06 -3.20
C HIS A 80 -14.51 -2.90 -2.50
N LEU A 81 -15.24 -1.81 -2.77
CA LEU A 81 -16.58 -1.60 -2.24
C LEU A 81 -17.57 -2.67 -2.69
N VAL A 82 -17.50 -3.08 -3.96
CA VAL A 82 -18.32 -4.19 -4.48
C VAL A 82 -18.00 -5.49 -3.75
N SER A 83 -16.71 -5.78 -3.54
CA SER A 83 -16.26 -6.96 -2.82
C SER A 83 -16.79 -6.98 -1.38
N LEU A 84 -16.70 -5.85 -0.67
CA LEU A 84 -17.21 -5.73 0.69
C LEU A 84 -18.72 -5.91 0.75
N GLU A 85 -19.46 -5.39 -0.22
CA GLU A 85 -20.91 -5.57 -0.29
C GLU A 85 -21.29 -7.03 -0.47
N ARG A 86 -20.56 -7.78 -1.31
CA ARG A 86 -20.75 -9.22 -1.48
C ARG A 86 -20.48 -9.99 -0.18
N GLU A 87 -19.42 -9.65 0.53
CA GLU A 87 -19.10 -10.28 1.81
C GLU A 87 -20.24 -10.02 2.82
N ARG A 88 -20.75 -8.80 2.88
CA ARG A 88 -21.86 -8.43 3.75
C ARG A 88 -23.09 -9.28 3.44
N GLN A 89 -23.48 -9.40 2.17
CA GLN A 89 -24.61 -10.19 1.73
C GLN A 89 -24.44 -11.66 2.08
N ASN A 90 -23.25 -12.22 1.88
CA ASN A 90 -22.96 -13.61 2.22
C ASN A 90 -23.08 -13.87 3.72
N LEU A 91 -22.59 -12.96 4.54
CA LEU A 91 -22.70 -13.06 5.99
C LEU A 91 -24.14 -12.97 6.46
N GLU A 92 -24.93 -12.08 5.91
CA GLU A 92 -26.37 -11.95 6.23
C GLU A 92 -27.13 -13.22 5.86
N ALA A 93 -26.83 -13.81 4.69
CA ALA A 93 -27.44 -15.07 4.26
C ALA A 93 -27.06 -16.21 5.21
N ALA A 94 -25.83 -16.30 5.64
CA ALA A 94 -25.35 -17.31 6.59
C ALA A 94 -26.09 -17.18 7.94
N ILE A 95 -26.30 -15.97 8.41
CA ILE A 95 -27.01 -15.71 9.67
C ILE A 95 -28.47 -16.19 9.58
N ARG A 96 -29.13 -15.99 8.43
CA ARG A 96 -30.53 -16.41 8.22
C ARG A 96 -30.69 -17.92 8.31
N PHE A 97 -29.67 -18.68 7.94
CA PHE A 97 -29.75 -20.15 7.93
C PHE A 97 -29.18 -20.79 9.19
N CYS A 98 -28.68 -20.00 10.10
CA CYS A 98 -28.28 -20.44 11.44
C CYS A 98 -29.45 -20.26 12.39
#